data_381a075574591517e4f94b9c2fe299a3
#
_entry.id   381a075574591517e4f94b9c2fe299a3
#
_cell.length_a   1.000
_cell.length_b   1.000
_cell.length_c   1.000
_cell.angle_alpha   90.00
_cell.angle_beta   90.00
_cell.angle_gamma   90.00
#
_symmetry.space_group_name_H-M   'P 1'
#
loop_
_entity.id
_entity.type
_entity.pdbx_description
1 polymer ?
#
loop_
_entity_poly.entity_id
_entity_poly.type
_entity_poly.pdbx_seq_one_letter_code
_entity_poly.pdbx_strand_id
1 'polypeptide(L)'
;MKKLLLAATGLIALSIPAMAQNTEVQVMPDTLTWKDNPAFPKGVQIATLVGDPTKAGDVVVLRIKFLPNFQMPPHTHPYSEVVTIISGDIGTSHGEKFEKKGDLLKPGSLWVYPAKHAHYAWTGSEEGVLQVQFIGPGGIDYINPADDPRKQ
;
A
#
# COMPACT_ATOMS: atom_id res chain seq x y z
N MET A 1 -66.99 23.69 17.35
CA MET A 1 -65.52 23.57 17.51
C MET A 1 -65.07 22.28 16.80
N LYS A 2 -64.60 22.36 15.57
CA LYS A 2 -64.15 21.20 14.77
C LYS A 2 -62.64 21.05 14.99
N LYS A 3 -62.22 19.91 15.56
CA LYS A 3 -60.79 19.51 15.74
C LYS A 3 -60.26 18.97 14.40
N LEU A 4 -59.30 19.64 13.84
CA LEU A 4 -58.56 19.19 12.65
C LEU A 4 -57.47 18.21 13.12
N LEU A 5 -57.52 16.92 12.75
CA LEU A 5 -56.42 15.97 12.92
C LEU A 5 -55.46 16.15 11.73
N LEU A 6 -54.22 16.57 11.99
CA LEU A 6 -53.14 16.50 11.02
C LEU A 6 -52.57 15.08 11.07
N ALA A 7 -52.68 14.34 9.98
CA ALA A 7 -51.96 13.08 9.79
C ALA A 7 -50.56 13.38 9.24
N ALA A 8 -49.52 13.11 10.01
CA ALA A 8 -48.14 13.19 9.56
C ALA A 8 -47.77 11.90 8.83
N THR A 9 -47.65 11.95 7.52
CA THR A 9 -47.10 10.86 6.69
C THR A 9 -45.60 10.91 6.74
N GLY A 10 -45.03 10.02 7.54
CA GLY A 10 -43.59 9.82 7.60
C GLY A 10 -43.07 9.11 6.33
N LEU A 11 -42.21 9.77 5.57
CA LEU A 11 -41.50 9.18 4.45
C LEU A 11 -40.40 8.29 4.99
N ILE A 12 -40.55 6.98 4.88
CA ILE A 12 -39.48 6.03 5.17
C ILE A 12 -38.56 5.98 3.95
N ALA A 13 -37.41 6.62 4.06
CA ALA A 13 -36.35 6.49 3.03
C ALA A 13 -35.73 5.09 3.16
N LEU A 14 -36.06 4.18 2.23
CA LEU A 14 -35.33 2.93 2.07
C LEU A 14 -33.92 3.27 1.54
N SER A 15 -32.91 3.14 2.39
CA SER A 15 -31.52 3.11 1.97
C SER A 15 -31.25 1.79 1.26
N ILE A 16 -31.17 1.83 -0.07
CA ILE A 16 -30.68 0.71 -0.87
C ILE A 16 -29.19 0.59 -0.56
N PRO A 17 -28.69 -0.57 -0.03
CA PRO A 17 -27.25 -0.75 0.12
C PRO A 17 -26.62 -0.69 -1.27
N ALA A 18 -25.64 0.19 -1.44
CA ALA A 18 -24.81 0.21 -2.64
C ALA A 18 -24.11 -1.15 -2.73
N MET A 19 -24.57 -1.99 -3.65
CA MET A 19 -23.86 -3.23 -3.99
C MET A 19 -22.52 -2.80 -4.53
N ALA A 20 -21.43 -3.12 -3.81
CA ALA A 20 -20.10 -3.03 -4.35
C ALA A 20 -20.08 -3.87 -5.63
N GLN A 21 -19.84 -3.24 -6.78
CA GLN A 21 -19.67 -3.96 -8.03
C GLN A 21 -18.39 -4.82 -7.86
N ASN A 22 -18.58 -6.11 -7.64
CA ASN A 22 -17.51 -7.09 -7.73
C ASN A 22 -17.14 -7.22 -9.22
N THR A 23 -16.29 -6.33 -9.69
CA THR A 23 -15.73 -6.41 -11.03
C THR A 23 -14.53 -7.35 -10.94
N GLU A 24 -14.53 -8.41 -11.74
CA GLU A 24 -13.36 -9.26 -11.92
C GLU A 24 -12.18 -8.39 -12.41
N VAL A 25 -11.02 -8.57 -11.79
CA VAL A 25 -9.79 -7.85 -12.16
C VAL A 25 -8.75 -8.87 -12.59
N GLN A 26 -8.32 -8.79 -13.85
CA GLN A 26 -7.19 -9.54 -14.37
C GLN A 26 -6.08 -8.59 -14.76
N VAL A 27 -4.88 -8.79 -14.21
CA VAL A 27 -3.72 -7.94 -14.47
C VAL A 27 -2.59 -8.76 -15.05
N MET A 28 -2.14 -8.38 -16.23
CA MET A 28 -0.99 -9.01 -16.91
C MET A 28 0.29 -8.23 -16.60
N PRO A 29 1.44 -8.91 -16.41
CA PRO A 29 2.70 -8.24 -16.02
C PRO A 29 3.18 -7.16 -17.00
N ASP A 30 2.92 -7.33 -18.29
CA ASP A 30 3.29 -6.44 -19.38
C ASP A 30 2.34 -5.23 -19.56
N THR A 31 1.20 -5.23 -18.88
CA THR A 31 0.22 -4.12 -18.96
C THR A 31 0.32 -3.13 -17.81
N LEU A 32 1.30 -3.28 -16.93
CA LEU A 32 1.43 -2.43 -15.74
C LEU A 32 1.81 -0.99 -16.11
N THR A 33 1.09 -0.04 -15.54
CA THR A 33 1.42 1.37 -15.63
C THR A 33 2.19 1.78 -14.37
N TRP A 34 3.50 1.96 -14.52
CA TRP A 34 4.38 2.40 -13.46
C TRP A 34 4.36 3.92 -13.33
N LYS A 35 4.28 4.41 -12.12
CA LYS A 35 4.27 5.85 -11.80
C LYS A 35 5.19 6.12 -10.62
N ASP A 36 5.88 7.24 -10.68
CA ASP A 36 6.57 7.79 -9.53
C ASP A 36 5.54 8.27 -8.49
N ASN A 37 5.89 8.15 -7.22
CA ASN A 37 5.04 8.64 -6.13
C ASN A 37 5.89 9.55 -5.23
N PRO A 38 5.49 10.81 -5.03
CA PRO A 38 6.27 11.78 -4.26
C PRO A 38 6.48 11.40 -2.78
N ALA A 39 5.71 10.44 -2.27
CA ALA A 39 5.91 9.92 -0.92
C ALA A 39 7.08 8.92 -0.81
N PHE A 40 7.69 8.53 -1.92
CA PHE A 40 8.80 7.58 -1.98
C PHE A 40 10.07 8.22 -2.56
N PRO A 41 11.26 7.74 -2.16
CA PRO A 41 12.52 8.21 -2.74
C PRO A 41 12.57 7.98 -4.27
N LYS A 42 13.38 8.79 -4.95
CA LYS A 42 13.63 8.59 -6.39
C LYS A 42 14.12 7.17 -6.67
N GLY A 43 13.61 6.56 -7.74
CA GLY A 43 13.93 5.18 -8.11
C GLY A 43 12.93 4.16 -7.61
N VAL A 44 11.88 4.61 -6.92
CA VAL A 44 10.71 3.78 -6.59
C VAL A 44 9.58 4.11 -7.53
N GLN A 45 9.04 3.09 -8.20
CA GLN A 45 7.84 3.21 -9.03
C GLN A 45 6.73 2.30 -8.49
N ILE A 46 5.50 2.74 -8.61
CA ILE A 46 4.32 2.03 -8.10
C ILE A 46 3.34 1.80 -9.23
N ALA A 47 2.78 0.60 -9.29
CA ALA A 47 1.62 0.25 -10.09
C ALA A 47 0.50 -0.23 -9.16
N THR A 48 -0.64 0.47 -9.15
CA THR A 48 -1.83 0.03 -8.43
C THR A 48 -2.55 -1.02 -9.27
N LEU A 49 -2.74 -2.22 -8.70
CA LEU A 49 -3.40 -3.35 -9.36
C LEU A 49 -4.87 -3.45 -8.96
N VAL A 50 -5.17 -3.25 -7.67
CA VAL A 50 -6.52 -3.37 -7.10
C VAL A 50 -6.72 -2.27 -6.08
N GLY A 51 -7.94 -1.74 -6.01
CA GLY A 51 -8.39 -0.80 -4.99
C GLY A 51 -7.86 0.61 -5.17
N ASP A 52 -8.27 1.46 -4.26
CA ASP A 52 -7.82 2.85 -4.16
C ASP A 52 -7.07 3.04 -2.84
N PRO A 53 -5.75 3.28 -2.87
CA PRO A 53 -4.96 3.42 -1.65
C PRO A 53 -5.34 4.64 -0.79
N THR A 54 -6.19 5.54 -1.28
CA THR A 54 -6.67 6.69 -0.50
C THR A 54 -7.94 6.39 0.29
N LYS A 55 -8.64 5.29 -0.04
CA LYS A 55 -9.93 4.94 0.57
C LYS A 55 -9.80 4.01 1.76
N ALA A 56 -10.46 4.37 2.85
CA ALA A 56 -10.57 3.51 4.01
C ALA A 56 -11.40 2.25 3.69
N GLY A 57 -10.90 1.09 4.10
CA GLY A 57 -11.58 -0.20 3.94
C GLY A 57 -11.38 -0.88 2.59
N ASP A 58 -10.80 -0.20 1.60
CA ASP A 58 -10.49 -0.84 0.32
C ASP A 58 -9.38 -1.89 0.50
N VAL A 59 -9.56 -3.04 -0.17
CA VAL A 59 -8.47 -4.00 -0.36
C VAL A 59 -7.56 -3.45 -1.43
N VAL A 60 -6.32 -3.14 -1.07
CA VAL A 60 -5.34 -2.54 -1.97
C VAL A 60 -4.25 -3.54 -2.31
N VAL A 61 -3.94 -3.66 -3.59
CA VAL A 61 -2.80 -4.41 -4.10
C VAL A 61 -1.95 -3.50 -4.97
N LEU A 62 -0.69 -3.33 -4.58
CA LEU A 62 0.30 -2.54 -5.31
C LEU A 62 1.45 -3.44 -5.75
N ARG A 63 2.08 -3.11 -6.87
CA ARG A 63 3.45 -3.50 -7.15
C ARG A 63 4.37 -2.30 -6.97
N ILE A 64 5.50 -2.54 -6.32
CA ILE A 64 6.52 -1.54 -6.05
C ILE A 64 7.81 -2.03 -6.68
N LYS A 65 8.42 -1.19 -7.50
CA LYS A 65 9.66 -1.45 -8.21
C LYS A 65 10.77 -0.59 -7.63
N PHE A 66 11.92 -1.18 -7.39
CA PHE A 66 13.12 -0.55 -6.89
C PHE A 66 14.26 -0.69 -7.90
N LEU A 67 15.04 0.34 -8.06
CA LEU A 67 16.27 0.31 -8.86
C LEU A 67 17.31 -0.67 -8.27
N PRO A 68 18.31 -1.10 -9.05
CA PRO A 68 19.47 -1.81 -8.55
C PRO A 68 20.20 -1.03 -7.45
N ASN A 69 20.72 -1.74 -6.44
CA ASN A 69 21.44 -1.19 -5.30
C ASN A 69 20.68 -0.11 -4.51
N PHE A 70 19.37 -0.15 -4.57
CA PHE A 70 18.48 0.78 -3.89
C PHE A 70 18.42 0.50 -2.38
N GLN A 71 18.16 1.54 -1.59
CA GLN A 71 17.93 1.45 -0.15
C GLN A 71 16.65 2.22 0.19
N MET A 72 15.66 1.50 0.69
CA MET A 72 14.44 2.08 1.25
C MET A 72 14.69 2.39 2.73
N PRO A 73 14.68 3.66 3.14
CA PRO A 73 14.95 4.05 4.52
C PRO A 73 13.96 3.45 5.53
N PRO A 74 14.32 3.38 6.81
CA PRO A 74 13.42 2.95 7.87
C PRO A 74 12.14 3.79 7.91
N HIS A 75 11.00 3.09 7.89
CA HIS A 75 9.68 3.70 7.84
C HIS A 75 8.64 2.80 8.52
N THR A 76 7.44 3.33 8.71
CA THR A 76 6.26 2.60 9.19
C THR A 76 5.07 2.85 8.29
N HIS A 77 4.05 1.99 8.40
CA HIS A 77 2.76 2.18 7.75
C HIS A 77 1.63 2.20 8.79
N PRO A 78 0.51 2.90 8.54
CA PRO A 78 -0.64 2.89 9.45
C PRO A 78 -1.42 1.56 9.46
N TYR A 79 -1.10 0.65 8.53
CA TYR A 79 -1.73 -0.64 8.31
C TYR A 79 -0.72 -1.79 8.47
N SER A 80 -1.24 -3.02 8.59
CA SER A 80 -0.43 -4.22 8.40
C SER A 80 -0.31 -4.52 6.91
N GLU A 81 0.89 -4.87 6.47
CA GLU A 81 1.15 -5.21 5.07
C GLU A 81 1.59 -6.65 4.90
N VAL A 82 1.13 -7.27 3.82
CA VAL A 82 1.62 -8.55 3.32
C VAL A 82 2.46 -8.27 2.09
N VAL A 83 3.71 -8.68 2.11
CA VAL A 83 4.68 -8.40 1.06
C VAL A 83 5.16 -9.69 0.43
N THR A 84 5.18 -9.74 -0.89
CA THR A 84 5.70 -10.87 -1.68
C THR A 84 6.72 -10.37 -2.70
N ILE A 85 7.87 -11.01 -2.81
CA ILE A 85 8.83 -10.73 -3.88
C ILE A 85 8.34 -11.34 -5.18
N ILE A 86 8.22 -10.51 -6.21
CA ILE A 86 7.80 -10.92 -7.56
C ILE A 86 9.02 -11.19 -8.44
N SER A 87 10.03 -10.31 -8.37
CA SER A 87 11.29 -10.48 -9.13
C SER A 87 12.45 -9.80 -8.45
N GLY A 88 13.66 -10.16 -8.84
CA GLY A 88 14.91 -9.67 -8.24
C GLY A 88 15.17 -10.25 -6.85
N ASP A 89 16.29 -9.83 -6.28
CA ASP A 89 16.72 -10.24 -4.95
C ASP A 89 16.58 -9.04 -4.00
N ILE A 90 15.75 -9.18 -2.95
CA ILE A 90 15.41 -8.09 -2.06
C ILE A 90 15.70 -8.49 -0.62
N GLY A 91 16.50 -7.68 0.07
CA GLY A 91 16.68 -7.78 1.50
C GLY A 91 15.66 -6.91 2.23
N THR A 92 15.22 -7.38 3.38
CA THR A 92 14.38 -6.62 4.30
C THR A 92 14.75 -6.92 5.73
N SER A 93 14.58 -5.95 6.61
CA SER A 93 14.77 -6.13 8.04
C SER A 93 13.93 -5.11 8.81
N HIS A 94 13.86 -5.26 10.13
CA HIS A 94 13.12 -4.40 11.02
C HIS A 94 14.02 -3.51 11.87
N GLY A 95 13.48 -2.41 12.36
CA GLY A 95 14.15 -1.46 13.22
C GLY A 95 14.20 -0.05 12.64
N GLU A 96 14.68 0.87 13.47
CA GLU A 96 14.72 2.31 13.18
C GLU A 96 16.02 2.78 12.52
N LYS A 97 17.00 1.88 12.40
CA LYS A 97 18.29 2.14 11.74
C LYS A 97 18.46 1.21 10.56
N PHE A 98 18.86 1.80 9.43
CA PHE A 98 19.16 1.03 8.24
C PHE A 98 20.46 0.23 8.41
N GLU A 99 20.37 -1.09 8.31
CA GLU A 99 21.52 -1.99 8.32
C GLU A 99 21.26 -3.15 7.37
N LYS A 100 22.14 -3.38 6.37
CA LYS A 100 22.02 -4.54 5.49
C LYS A 100 22.42 -5.79 6.28
N LYS A 101 21.45 -6.39 6.97
CA LYS A 101 21.63 -7.62 7.74
C LYS A 101 20.79 -8.74 7.13
N GLY A 102 21.42 -9.92 7.01
CA GLY A 102 20.79 -11.12 6.47
C GLY A 102 20.94 -11.26 4.95
N ASP A 103 20.37 -12.33 4.46
CA ASP A 103 20.44 -12.70 3.05
C ASP A 103 19.42 -11.94 2.22
N LEU A 104 19.71 -11.80 0.92
CA LEU A 104 18.72 -11.38 -0.05
C LEU A 104 17.69 -12.50 -0.26
N LEU A 105 16.44 -12.16 -0.13
CA LEU A 105 15.33 -13.07 -0.33
C LEU A 105 15.01 -13.20 -1.83
N LYS A 106 14.54 -14.37 -2.22
CA LYS A 106 14.26 -14.76 -3.62
C LYS A 106 12.79 -14.51 -3.98
N PRO A 107 12.44 -14.42 -5.28
CA PRO A 107 11.06 -14.42 -5.74
C PRO A 107 10.23 -15.55 -5.12
N GLY A 108 8.99 -15.23 -4.72
CA GLY A 108 8.11 -16.11 -3.96
C GLY A 108 8.24 -16.01 -2.43
N SER A 109 9.30 -15.38 -1.90
CA SER A 109 9.39 -15.11 -0.47
C SER A 109 8.29 -14.15 -0.05
N LEU A 110 7.73 -14.40 1.15
CA LEU A 110 6.65 -13.60 1.73
C LEU A 110 6.98 -13.26 3.19
N TRP A 111 6.60 -12.05 3.59
CA TRP A 111 6.59 -11.64 5.00
C TRP A 111 5.41 -10.74 5.31
N VAL A 112 5.15 -10.53 6.60
CA VAL A 112 4.10 -9.64 7.09
C VAL A 112 4.70 -8.70 8.11
N TYR A 113 4.48 -7.40 7.92
CA TYR A 113 4.76 -6.41 8.94
C TYR A 113 3.45 -5.90 9.55
N PRO A 114 3.32 -5.93 10.88
CA PRO A 114 2.19 -5.30 11.56
C PRO A 114 2.17 -3.78 11.35
N ALA A 115 0.99 -3.17 11.53
CA ALA A 115 0.88 -1.72 11.54
C ALA A 115 1.87 -1.07 12.52
N LYS A 116 2.46 0.07 12.11
CA LYS A 116 3.45 0.84 12.90
C LYS A 116 4.75 0.11 13.22
N HIS A 117 5.01 -1.04 12.60
CA HIS A 117 6.27 -1.75 12.74
C HIS A 117 7.33 -1.09 11.87
N ALA A 118 8.42 -0.59 12.49
CA ALA A 118 9.52 0.03 11.77
C ALA A 118 10.32 -1.03 10.98
N HIS A 119 10.48 -0.80 9.69
CA HIS A 119 11.20 -1.69 8.79
C HIS A 119 11.84 -0.93 7.63
N TYR A 120 12.68 -1.61 6.87
CA TYR A 120 13.40 -1.09 5.73
C TYR A 120 13.74 -2.22 4.74
N ALA A 121 14.09 -1.85 3.51
CA ALA A 121 14.41 -2.80 2.45
C ALA A 121 15.59 -2.33 1.59
N TRP A 122 16.19 -3.26 0.85
CA TRP A 122 17.24 -2.94 -0.14
C TRP A 122 17.21 -3.94 -1.28
N THR A 123 17.73 -3.55 -2.44
CA THR A 123 17.96 -4.45 -3.57
C THR A 123 19.43 -4.85 -3.68
N GLY A 124 19.67 -5.95 -4.35
CA GLY A 124 20.97 -6.37 -4.84
C GLY A 124 21.40 -5.58 -6.09
N SER A 125 22.21 -6.20 -6.94
CA SER A 125 22.71 -5.61 -8.18
C SER A 125 21.68 -5.51 -9.30
N GLU A 126 20.47 -6.02 -9.09
CA GLU A 126 19.37 -6.01 -10.06
C GLU A 126 18.17 -5.24 -9.53
N GLU A 127 17.29 -4.85 -10.45
CA GLU A 127 15.96 -4.28 -10.14
C GLU A 127 15.15 -5.30 -9.32
N GLY A 128 14.42 -4.82 -8.31
CA GLY A 128 13.54 -5.65 -7.51
C GLY A 128 12.09 -5.20 -7.61
N VAL A 129 11.16 -6.17 -7.66
CA VAL A 129 9.72 -5.90 -7.65
C VAL A 129 9.07 -6.64 -6.49
N LEU A 130 8.36 -5.89 -5.65
CA LEU A 130 7.48 -6.38 -4.59
C LEU A 130 6.01 -6.30 -5.01
N GLN A 131 5.18 -7.18 -4.47
CA GLN A 131 3.75 -6.96 -4.37
C GLN A 131 3.39 -6.73 -2.91
N VAL A 132 2.68 -5.64 -2.63
CA VAL A 132 2.22 -5.27 -1.29
C VAL A 132 0.70 -5.30 -1.27
N GLN A 133 0.14 -5.89 -0.21
CA GLN A 133 -1.31 -5.97 0.01
C GLN A 133 -1.63 -5.43 1.40
N PHE A 134 -2.67 -4.58 1.48
CA PHE A 134 -3.13 -3.99 2.72
C PHE A 134 -4.60 -3.54 2.63
N ILE A 135 -5.15 -3.16 3.77
CA ILE A 135 -6.46 -2.48 3.83
C ILE A 135 -6.21 -0.98 3.97
N GLY A 136 -6.75 -0.19 3.03
CA GLY A 136 -6.62 1.26 3.02
C GLY A 136 -7.21 1.96 4.25
N PRO A 137 -6.84 3.22 4.51
CA PRO A 137 -6.03 4.08 3.65
C PRO A 137 -4.53 3.76 3.76
N GLY A 138 -3.82 3.95 2.65
CA GLY A 138 -2.35 3.86 2.59
C GLY A 138 -1.67 5.00 3.34
N GLY A 139 -0.37 4.85 3.55
CA GLY A 139 0.47 5.87 4.16
C GLY A 139 1.87 5.33 4.44
N ILE A 140 2.83 6.24 4.52
CA ILE A 140 4.20 5.96 4.90
C ILE A 140 4.72 7.10 5.78
N ASP A 141 5.32 6.74 6.92
CA ASP A 141 5.94 7.65 7.87
C ASP A 141 7.42 7.25 8.03
N TYR A 142 8.34 8.12 7.63
CA TYR A 142 9.78 7.89 7.77
C TYR A 142 10.22 8.10 9.21
N ILE A 143 11.05 7.19 9.73
CA ILE A 143 11.61 7.29 11.10
C ILE A 143 12.49 8.53 11.21
N ASN A 144 13.40 8.75 10.25
CA ASN A 144 14.15 10.00 10.16
C ASN A 144 13.42 10.97 9.21
N PRO A 145 12.95 12.14 9.70
CA PRO A 145 12.26 13.12 8.85
C PRO A 145 13.08 13.64 7.66
N ALA A 146 14.41 13.53 7.69
CA ALA A 146 15.27 13.91 6.59
C ALA A 146 15.21 12.92 5.41
N ASP A 147 14.72 11.70 5.63
CA ASP A 147 14.54 10.70 4.59
C ASP A 147 13.20 10.85 3.85
N ASP A 148 12.32 11.72 4.35
CA ASP A 148 11.00 11.97 3.75
C ASP A 148 11.14 12.87 2.52
N PRO A 149 10.96 12.34 1.28
CA PRO A 149 11.16 13.12 0.07
C PRO A 149 10.13 14.26 -0.09
N ARG A 150 9.03 14.23 0.64
CA ARG A 150 8.01 15.29 0.64
C ARG A 150 8.47 16.55 1.40
N LYS A 151 9.58 16.46 2.14
CA LYS A 151 10.14 17.56 2.97
C LYS A 151 11.44 18.13 2.41
N GLN A 152 11.86 17.66 1.24
CA GLN A 152 13.10 18.10 0.56
C GLN A 152 12.82 19.17 -0.47
#